data_3b2f95116df360c6e7190fd9d3bd08d1
#
_entry.id   3b2f95116df360c6e7190fd9d3bd08d1
#
_cell.length_a   1.000
_cell.length_b   1.000
_cell.length_c   1.000
_cell.angle_alpha   90.00
_cell.angle_beta   90.00
_cell.angle_gamma   90.00
#
_symmetry.space_group_name_H-M   'P 1'
#
loop_
_entity.id
_entity.type
_entity.pdbx_description
1 polymer ?
#
loop_
_entity_poly.entity_id
_entity_poly.type
_entity_poly.pdbx_seq_one_letter_code
_entity_poly.pdbx_strand_id
1 'polypeptide(L)'
;MTSEERLEYSKLRIDTAYKTYQAARVLSQNGFWNSAINRLYYAVFYAVNALLVSNEIYTHTHSGMRTQFSKYFIKTGRFDKKYGKLLVQLYDWRQKGDYENLFDFTEESVNQLFEPVHEMLKTIEREIKNAL
;
A
#
# COMPACT_ATOMS: atom_id res chain seq x y z
N MET A 1 -19.70 -7.73 -8.53
CA MET A 1 -18.74 -8.87 -8.56
C MET A 1 -19.28 -10.06 -7.79
N THR A 2 -19.08 -11.25 -8.33
CA THR A 2 -19.32 -12.50 -7.59
C THR A 2 -18.21 -12.75 -6.59
N SER A 3 -18.41 -13.72 -5.69
CA SER A 3 -17.36 -14.13 -4.74
C SER A 3 -16.10 -14.61 -5.46
N GLU A 4 -16.27 -15.37 -6.56
CA GLU A 4 -15.13 -15.82 -7.37
C GLU A 4 -14.38 -14.67 -8.01
N GLU A 5 -15.11 -13.68 -8.55
CA GLU A 5 -14.50 -12.51 -9.16
C GLU A 5 -13.72 -11.68 -8.12
N ARG A 6 -14.28 -11.51 -6.92
CA ARG A 6 -13.59 -10.83 -5.83
C ARG A 6 -12.30 -11.54 -5.42
N LEU A 7 -12.35 -12.86 -5.35
CA LEU A 7 -11.17 -13.67 -5.00
C LEU A 7 -10.07 -13.52 -6.05
N GLU A 8 -10.41 -13.65 -7.33
CA GLU A 8 -9.46 -13.48 -8.43
C GLU A 8 -8.87 -12.08 -8.47
N TYR A 9 -9.72 -11.07 -8.32
CA TYR A 9 -9.29 -9.67 -8.29
C TYR A 9 -8.32 -9.41 -7.14
N SER A 10 -8.65 -9.89 -5.95
CA SER A 10 -7.81 -9.71 -4.76
C SER A 10 -6.46 -10.39 -4.92
N LYS A 11 -6.44 -11.61 -5.45
CA LYS A 11 -5.18 -12.33 -5.71
C LYS A 11 -4.30 -11.58 -6.71
N LEU A 12 -4.91 -11.08 -7.79
CA LEU A 12 -4.21 -10.34 -8.82
C LEU A 12 -3.60 -9.04 -8.26
N ARG A 13 -4.37 -8.32 -7.44
CA ARG A 13 -3.90 -7.07 -6.83
C ARG A 13 -2.80 -7.29 -5.80
N ILE A 14 -2.89 -8.34 -5.01
CA ILE A 14 -1.82 -8.71 -4.07
C ILE A 14 -0.54 -9.07 -4.83
N ASP A 15 -0.66 -9.83 -5.91
CA ASP A 15 0.48 -10.15 -6.76
C ASP A 15 1.11 -8.88 -7.33
N THR A 16 0.30 -7.97 -7.83
CA THR A 16 0.74 -6.66 -8.32
C THR A 16 1.43 -5.86 -7.21
N ALA A 17 0.90 -5.90 -5.98
CA ALA A 17 1.50 -5.21 -4.85
C ALA A 17 2.92 -5.71 -4.57
N TYR A 18 3.14 -7.02 -4.57
CA TYR A 18 4.47 -7.58 -4.35
C TYR A 18 5.43 -7.26 -5.49
N LYS A 19 4.96 -7.31 -6.74
CA LYS A 19 5.79 -6.93 -7.90
C LYS A 19 6.18 -5.45 -7.83
N THR A 20 5.25 -4.60 -7.43
CA THR A 20 5.50 -3.17 -7.28
C THR A 20 6.50 -2.90 -6.15
N TYR A 21 6.39 -3.64 -5.06
CA TYR A 21 7.38 -3.61 -3.98
C TYR A 21 8.78 -3.98 -4.48
N GLN A 22 8.89 -5.02 -5.29
CA GLN A 22 10.19 -5.42 -5.85
C GLN A 22 10.75 -4.34 -6.80
N ALA A 23 9.88 -3.68 -7.57
CA ALA A 23 10.29 -2.54 -8.40
C ALA A 23 10.86 -1.41 -7.55
N ALA A 24 10.24 -1.13 -6.38
CA ALA A 24 10.77 -0.14 -5.46
C ALA A 24 12.18 -0.49 -4.98
N ARG A 25 12.45 -1.77 -4.69
CA ARG A 25 13.79 -2.23 -4.28
C ARG A 25 14.82 -1.98 -5.38
N VAL A 26 14.48 -2.33 -6.62
CA VAL A 26 15.39 -2.12 -7.76
C VAL A 26 15.71 -0.63 -7.93
N LEU A 27 14.67 0.22 -7.86
CA LEU A 27 14.86 1.67 -7.96
C LEU A 27 15.75 2.21 -6.83
N SER A 28 15.51 1.76 -5.60
CA SER A 28 16.33 2.16 -4.45
C SER A 28 17.79 1.74 -4.62
N GLN A 29 18.03 0.51 -5.09
CA GLN A 29 19.38 0.01 -5.33
C GLN A 29 20.14 0.81 -6.38
N ASN A 30 19.43 1.53 -7.23
CA ASN A 30 20.00 2.37 -8.29
C ASN A 30 19.95 3.86 -7.97
N GLY A 31 19.60 4.23 -6.74
CA GLY A 31 19.60 5.61 -6.28
C GLY A 31 18.41 6.47 -6.70
N PHE A 32 17.34 5.84 -7.18
CA PHE A 32 16.12 6.54 -7.57
C PHE A 32 15.15 6.60 -6.38
N TRP A 33 15.49 7.43 -5.38
CA TRP A 33 14.80 7.45 -4.08
C TRP A 33 13.34 7.90 -4.19
N ASN A 34 13.07 8.98 -4.90
CA ASN A 34 11.70 9.48 -5.05
C ASN A 34 10.82 8.48 -5.80
N SER A 35 11.37 7.86 -6.84
CA SER A 35 10.66 6.82 -7.58
C SER A 35 10.41 5.58 -6.73
N ALA A 36 11.34 5.22 -5.86
CA ALA A 36 11.16 4.10 -4.93
C ALA A 36 10.00 4.40 -3.96
N ILE A 37 9.91 5.61 -3.43
CA ILE A 37 8.80 6.02 -2.56
C ILE A 37 7.46 5.91 -3.31
N ASN A 38 7.41 6.37 -4.55
CA ASN A 38 6.21 6.25 -5.39
C ASN A 38 5.78 4.78 -5.50
N ARG A 39 6.71 3.88 -5.77
CA ARG A 39 6.40 2.45 -5.90
C ARG A 39 6.00 1.82 -4.57
N LEU A 40 6.60 2.20 -3.46
CA LEU A 40 6.21 1.72 -2.13
C LEU A 40 4.77 2.14 -1.80
N TYR A 41 4.41 3.39 -2.11
CA TYR A 41 3.03 3.85 -1.91
C TYR A 41 2.05 3.01 -2.73
N TYR A 42 2.33 2.80 -4.03
CA TYR A 42 1.42 2.03 -4.87
C TYR A 42 1.37 0.54 -4.51
N ALA A 43 2.45 -0.03 -3.99
CA ALA A 43 2.40 -1.39 -3.47
C ALA A 43 1.36 -1.50 -2.34
N VAL A 44 1.40 -0.57 -1.38
CA VAL A 44 0.40 -0.53 -0.30
C VAL A 44 -0.98 -0.20 -0.84
N PHE A 45 -1.08 0.73 -1.79
CA PHE A 45 -2.35 1.09 -2.42
C PHE A 45 -3.04 -0.13 -3.04
N TYR A 46 -2.31 -0.92 -3.82
CA TYR A 46 -2.88 -2.12 -4.45
C TYR A 46 -3.31 -3.15 -3.42
N ALA A 47 -2.53 -3.34 -2.36
CA ALA A 47 -2.87 -4.27 -1.29
C ALA A 47 -4.11 -3.83 -0.52
N VAL A 48 -4.21 -2.56 -0.16
CA VAL A 48 -5.39 -2.01 0.53
C VAL A 48 -6.63 -2.12 -0.37
N ASN A 49 -6.47 -1.84 -1.67
CA ASN A 49 -7.57 -2.00 -2.62
C ASN A 49 -8.07 -3.45 -2.65
N ALA A 50 -7.15 -4.42 -2.69
CA ALA A 50 -7.51 -5.84 -2.64
C ALA A 50 -8.28 -6.18 -1.36
N LEU A 51 -7.82 -5.67 -0.23
CA LEU A 51 -8.48 -5.88 1.06
C LEU A 51 -9.90 -5.32 1.06
N LEU A 52 -10.08 -4.11 0.56
CA LEU A 52 -11.40 -3.48 0.51
C LEU A 52 -12.35 -4.26 -0.40
N VAL A 53 -11.89 -4.62 -1.60
CA VAL A 53 -12.72 -5.37 -2.55
C VAL A 53 -13.09 -6.74 -1.99
N SER A 54 -12.19 -7.43 -1.30
CA SER A 54 -12.50 -8.73 -0.69
C SER A 54 -13.58 -8.63 0.39
N ASN A 55 -13.80 -7.41 0.93
CA ASN A 55 -14.86 -7.11 1.90
C ASN A 55 -16.04 -6.35 1.28
N GLU A 56 -16.15 -6.37 -0.06
CA GLU A 56 -17.22 -5.72 -0.82
C GLU A 56 -17.27 -4.20 -0.63
N ILE A 57 -16.11 -3.56 -0.39
CA ILE A 57 -15.98 -2.12 -0.27
C ILE A 57 -15.28 -1.61 -1.53
N TYR A 58 -15.98 -0.80 -2.29
CA TYR A 58 -15.49 -0.28 -3.58
C TYR A 58 -15.24 1.21 -3.47
N THR A 59 -14.06 1.65 -3.95
CA THR A 59 -13.67 3.06 -3.91
C THR A 59 -13.14 3.48 -5.26
N HIS A 60 -13.25 4.79 -5.56
CA HIS A 60 -12.85 5.35 -6.86
C HIS A 60 -11.74 6.38 -6.74
N THR A 61 -11.31 6.74 -5.52
CA THR A 61 -10.29 7.77 -5.30
C THR A 61 -9.29 7.32 -4.24
N HIS A 62 -8.10 7.92 -4.26
CA HIS A 62 -7.10 7.68 -3.20
C HIS A 62 -7.64 8.10 -1.83
N SER A 63 -8.34 9.25 -1.77
CA SER A 63 -8.97 9.73 -0.54
C SER A 63 -10.03 8.75 -0.03
N GLY A 64 -10.88 8.26 -0.93
CA GLY A 64 -11.91 7.28 -0.58
C GLY A 64 -11.31 5.99 -0.04
N MET A 65 -10.24 5.51 -0.67
CA MET A 65 -9.53 4.31 -0.22
C MET A 65 -9.00 4.48 1.20
N ARG A 66 -8.31 5.60 1.48
CA ARG A 66 -7.77 5.86 2.82
C ARG A 66 -8.87 5.97 3.87
N THR A 67 -9.96 6.66 3.54
CA THR A 67 -11.11 6.84 4.44
C THR A 67 -11.74 5.50 4.79
N GLN A 68 -11.98 4.65 3.81
CA GLN A 68 -12.61 3.34 4.03
C GLN A 68 -11.68 2.39 4.80
N PHE A 69 -10.38 2.41 4.48
CA PHE A 69 -9.40 1.61 5.21
C PHE A 69 -9.37 2.02 6.69
N SER A 70 -9.31 3.30 6.97
CA SER A 70 -9.33 3.82 8.34
C SER A 70 -10.61 3.39 9.07
N LYS A 71 -11.77 3.58 8.43
CA LYS A 71 -13.08 3.32 9.05
C LYS A 71 -13.27 1.84 9.40
N TYR A 72 -12.96 0.94 8.47
CA TYR A 72 -13.31 -0.48 8.63
C TYR A 72 -12.19 -1.33 9.21
N PHE A 73 -10.95 -0.88 9.18
CA PHE A 73 -9.81 -1.71 9.59
C PHE A 73 -8.97 -1.10 10.70
N ILE A 74 -8.79 0.22 10.74
CA ILE A 74 -7.98 0.86 11.78
C ILE A 74 -8.84 1.22 13.00
N LYS A 75 -9.92 1.93 12.80
CA LYS A 75 -10.80 2.37 13.91
C LYS A 75 -11.48 1.20 14.61
N THR A 76 -11.68 0.11 13.92
CA THR A 76 -12.26 -1.11 14.50
C THR A 76 -11.27 -1.95 15.28
N GLY A 77 -9.97 -1.65 15.18
CA GLY A 77 -8.92 -2.43 15.81
C GLY A 77 -8.53 -3.71 15.05
N ARG A 78 -9.10 -3.97 13.87
CA ARG A 78 -8.75 -5.15 13.07
C ARG A 78 -7.28 -5.10 12.62
N PHE A 79 -6.76 -3.90 12.34
CA PHE A 79 -5.36 -3.67 12.02
C PHE A 79 -4.76 -2.71 13.04
N ASP A 80 -3.49 -2.90 13.35
CA ASP A 80 -2.74 -2.00 14.22
C ASP A 80 -2.70 -0.58 13.63
N LYS A 81 -2.77 0.43 14.50
CA LYS A 81 -2.71 1.85 14.13
C LYS A 81 -1.50 2.19 13.28
N LYS A 82 -0.38 1.47 13.45
CA LYS A 82 0.85 1.72 12.71
C LYS A 82 0.65 1.64 11.19
N TYR A 83 -0.28 0.80 10.73
CA TYR A 83 -0.55 0.66 9.30
C TYR A 83 -1.30 1.85 8.73
N GLY A 84 -2.19 2.44 9.51
CA GLY A 84 -2.83 3.70 9.13
C GLY A 84 -1.83 4.84 9.02
N LYS A 85 -0.93 4.94 9.99
CA LYS A 85 0.14 5.95 9.99
C LYS A 85 1.08 5.77 8.81
N LEU A 86 1.45 4.52 8.51
CA LEU A 86 2.33 4.21 7.38
C LEU A 86 1.69 4.62 6.05
N LEU A 87 0.40 4.33 5.87
CA LEU A 87 -0.30 4.71 4.64
C LEU A 87 -0.31 6.23 4.45
N VAL A 88 -0.59 7.00 5.50
CA VAL A 88 -0.56 8.46 5.44
C VAL A 88 0.84 8.98 5.11
N GLN A 89 1.86 8.43 5.77
CA GLN A 89 3.25 8.81 5.52
C GLN A 89 3.66 8.56 4.07
N LEU A 90 3.32 7.37 3.54
CA LEU A 90 3.64 7.02 2.16
C LEU A 90 2.93 7.95 1.17
N TYR A 91 1.67 8.26 1.43
CA TYR A 91 0.91 9.18 0.59
C TYR A 91 1.57 10.57 0.58
N ASP A 92 1.88 11.12 1.76
CA ASP A 92 2.49 12.44 1.89
C ASP A 92 3.87 12.49 1.22
N TRP A 93 4.68 11.45 1.42
CA TRP A 93 6.03 11.38 0.82
C TRP A 93 5.97 11.22 -0.70
N ARG A 94 5.00 10.43 -1.20
CA ARG A 94 4.81 10.33 -2.65
C ARG A 94 4.45 11.69 -3.24
N GLN A 95 3.55 12.43 -2.59
CA GLN A 95 3.18 13.76 -3.05
C GLN A 95 4.39 14.68 -3.11
N LYS A 96 5.22 14.68 -2.08
CA LYS A 96 6.44 15.51 -2.06
C LYS A 96 7.41 15.10 -3.16
N GLY A 97 7.68 13.81 -3.29
CA GLY A 97 8.65 13.31 -4.26
C GLY A 97 8.22 13.50 -5.71
N ASP A 98 6.91 13.40 -5.99
CA ASP A 98 6.40 13.50 -7.35
C ASP A 98 6.15 14.94 -7.79
N TYR A 99 5.76 15.82 -6.86
CA TYR A 99 5.21 17.15 -7.21
C TYR A 99 5.98 18.33 -6.66
N GLU A 100 6.95 18.13 -5.78
CA GLU A 100 7.81 19.21 -5.28
C GLU A 100 9.16 19.15 -6.00
N ASN A 101 9.42 20.10 -6.89
CA ASN A 101 10.57 20.10 -7.80
C ASN A 101 11.95 20.06 -7.13
N LEU A 102 12.07 20.53 -5.90
CA LEU A 102 13.35 20.61 -5.19
C LEU A 102 13.45 19.62 -4.04
N PHE A 103 12.53 18.67 -3.94
CA PHE A 103 12.51 17.71 -2.84
C PHE A 103 13.10 16.37 -3.28
N ASP A 104 14.18 15.96 -2.61
CA ASP A 104 14.80 14.66 -2.85
C ASP A 104 14.88 13.88 -1.54
N PHE A 105 14.41 12.63 -1.58
CA PHE A 105 14.59 11.71 -0.47
C PHE A 105 16.02 11.16 -0.47
N THR A 106 16.47 10.71 0.71
CA THR A 106 17.77 10.09 0.88
C THR A 106 17.64 8.56 0.93
N GLU A 107 18.76 7.86 0.77
CA GLU A 107 18.82 6.42 0.96
C GLU A 107 18.26 6.02 2.32
N GLU A 108 18.64 6.73 3.38
CA GLU A 108 18.17 6.42 4.75
C GLU A 108 16.66 6.53 4.89
N SER A 109 16.07 7.61 4.36
CA SER A 109 14.64 7.82 4.48
C SER A 109 13.85 6.74 3.74
N VAL A 110 14.34 6.26 2.61
CA VAL A 110 13.68 5.20 1.84
C VAL A 110 13.88 3.83 2.47
N ASN A 111 15.11 3.51 2.86
CA ASN A 111 15.45 2.18 3.37
C ASN A 111 14.66 1.79 4.62
N GLN A 112 14.34 2.74 5.49
CA GLN A 112 13.56 2.45 6.70
C GLN A 112 12.11 2.06 6.41
N LEU A 113 11.62 2.26 5.19
CA LEU A 113 10.23 1.98 4.82
C LEU A 113 10.01 0.59 4.25
N PHE A 114 11.06 -0.09 3.77
CA PHE A 114 10.91 -1.39 3.12
C PHE A 114 10.34 -2.45 4.06
N GLU A 115 10.89 -2.58 5.25
CA GLU A 115 10.43 -3.58 6.21
C GLU A 115 8.98 -3.33 6.67
N PRO A 116 8.61 -2.11 7.10
CA PRO A 116 7.21 -1.83 7.46
C PRO A 116 6.23 -2.07 6.32
N VAL A 117 6.59 -1.70 5.08
CA VAL A 117 5.74 -1.94 3.91
C VAL A 117 5.57 -3.44 3.68
N HIS A 118 6.66 -4.19 3.69
CA HIS A 118 6.59 -5.65 3.50
C HIS A 118 5.71 -6.31 4.56
N GLU A 119 5.87 -5.91 5.82
CA GLU A 119 5.04 -6.41 6.92
C GLU A 119 3.55 -6.10 6.67
N MET A 120 3.24 -4.89 6.22
CA MET A 120 1.86 -4.51 5.90
C MET A 120 1.28 -5.35 4.77
N LEU A 121 2.04 -5.57 3.70
CA LEU A 121 1.60 -6.42 2.59
C LEU A 121 1.27 -7.84 3.07
N LYS A 122 2.13 -8.41 3.89
CA LYS A 122 1.92 -9.76 4.44
C LYS A 122 0.70 -9.81 5.34
N THR A 123 0.51 -8.80 6.18
CA THR A 123 -0.64 -8.71 7.09
C THR A 123 -1.94 -8.63 6.31
N ILE A 124 -1.97 -7.80 5.25
CA ILE A 124 -3.14 -7.68 4.39
C ILE A 124 -3.43 -8.99 3.67
N GLU A 125 -2.40 -9.63 3.14
CA GLU A 125 -2.56 -10.91 2.45
C GLU A 125 -3.19 -11.97 3.36
N ARG A 126 -2.72 -12.07 4.60
CA ARG A 126 -3.30 -13.00 5.58
C ARG A 126 -4.76 -12.69 5.88
N GLU A 127 -5.09 -11.41 6.04
CA GLU A 127 -6.47 -10.99 6.31
C GLU A 127 -7.40 -11.34 5.16
N ILE A 128 -6.96 -11.17 3.92
CA ILE A 128 -7.72 -11.53 2.74
C ILE A 128 -7.98 -13.04 2.70
N LYS A 129 -6.96 -13.85 2.95
CA LYS A 129 -7.08 -15.31 2.96
C LYS A 129 -8.08 -15.78 4.02
N ASN A 130 -8.09 -15.13 5.19
CA ASN A 130 -8.99 -15.48 6.28
C ASN A 130 -10.44 -15.05 6.00
N ALA A 131 -10.64 -13.99 5.20
CA ALA A 131 -11.97 -13.47 4.87
C ALA A 131 -12.63 -14.25 3.72
N LEU A 132 -11.86 -14.91 2.92
CA LEU A 132 -12.31 -15.67 1.75
C LEU A 132 -12.31 -17.16 2.05
#